data_5dd27a199a581ebb80d748331e86426f
#
_entry.id   5dd27a199a581ebb80d748331e86426f
#
_cell.length_a   1.000
_cell.length_b   1.000
_cell.length_c   1.000
_cell.angle_alpha   90.00
_cell.angle_beta   90.00
_cell.angle_gamma   90.00
#
_symmetry.space_group_name_H-M   'P 1'
#
loop_
_entity.id
_entity.type
_entity.pdbx_description
1 polymer ?
#
loop_
_entity_poly.entity_id
_entity_poly.type
_entity_poly.pdbx_seq_one_letter_code
_entity_poly.pdbx_strand_id
1 'polypeptide(L)'
;MHLMNDLRRIDLNLLVILDALLGEQHVTRAAERLHLSQPAVSHALARLRDLLGDPLLVRAGSGLVPTARALELAAPLAETLAQVQSLLAPNTFDPASARRTFRLAMSDYGAALILPGLIRTLRAEAPGIDLQISHASREGMVEGLLNGDIDLAAGVLPELPGELRSTPLFEERYVCLLDRQGLPAGGVLDLPTYLSRPHVLLEMRGSGTPEIERTLTALRERRRVAISLPHWSVAPRFISGTDLILTVASRALNEVDDESLIVVPPPFEIEPFTFVSAWHKRRGGDQALNWLNRRIEQGIVRG
;
A
#
# COMPACT_ATOMS: atom_id res chain seq x y z
N MET A 1 23.15 22.29 -12.93
CA MET A 1 22.58 22.10 -14.29
C MET A 1 23.64 21.98 -15.41
N HIS A 2 24.91 22.34 -15.20
CA HIS A 2 25.99 22.23 -16.22
C HIS A 2 26.56 20.78 -16.37
N LEU A 3 26.72 20.02 -15.29
CA LEU A 3 27.32 18.66 -15.29
C LEU A 3 26.59 17.63 -16.15
N MET A 4 25.26 17.71 -16.27
CA MET A 4 24.48 16.78 -17.11
C MET A 4 24.67 17.00 -18.61
N ASN A 5 25.00 18.21 -19.07
CA ASN A 5 25.26 18.48 -20.48
C ASN A 5 26.61 17.90 -20.96
N ASP A 6 27.60 17.76 -20.08
CA ASP A 6 28.90 17.18 -20.43
C ASP A 6 28.83 15.66 -20.53
N LEU A 7 28.02 14.97 -19.69
CA LEU A 7 27.81 13.53 -19.78
C LEU A 7 27.14 13.10 -21.11
N ARG A 8 26.30 13.92 -21.74
CA ARG A 8 25.69 13.61 -23.03
C ARG A 8 26.70 13.46 -24.18
N ARG A 9 27.91 14.01 -24.03
CA ARG A 9 28.99 13.93 -25.01
C ARG A 9 29.89 12.73 -24.79
N ILE A 10 29.72 12.03 -23.67
CA ILE A 10 30.54 10.89 -23.29
C ILE A 10 29.75 9.61 -23.56
N ASP A 11 30.35 8.69 -24.28
CA ASP A 11 29.83 7.35 -24.43
C ASP A 11 30.08 6.56 -23.13
N LEU A 12 29.03 6.37 -22.34
CA LEU A 12 29.12 5.71 -21.03
C LEU A 12 29.55 4.23 -21.12
N ASN A 13 29.43 3.59 -22.31
CA ASN A 13 29.98 2.24 -22.51
C ASN A 13 31.50 2.21 -22.36
N LEU A 14 32.18 3.34 -22.57
CA LEU A 14 33.63 3.42 -22.33
C LEU A 14 34.00 3.12 -20.89
N LEU A 15 33.15 3.44 -19.92
CA LEU A 15 33.37 3.15 -18.50
C LEU A 15 33.35 1.63 -18.23
N VAL A 16 32.45 0.89 -18.88
CA VAL A 16 32.37 -0.57 -18.78
C VAL A 16 33.60 -1.22 -19.39
N ILE A 17 34.07 -0.65 -20.54
CA ILE A 17 35.30 -1.15 -21.21
C ILE A 17 36.54 -0.84 -20.36
N LEU A 18 36.59 0.33 -19.72
CA LEU A 18 37.69 0.69 -18.82
C LEU A 18 37.79 -0.28 -17.63
N ASP A 19 36.66 -0.59 -16.98
CA ASP A 19 36.64 -1.58 -15.89
C ASP A 19 37.19 -2.94 -16.32
N ALA A 20 36.76 -3.45 -17.47
CA ALA A 20 37.23 -4.69 -18.00
C ALA A 20 38.74 -4.65 -18.34
N LEU A 21 39.24 -3.55 -18.90
CA LEU A 21 40.62 -3.35 -19.23
C LEU A 21 41.53 -3.30 -17.99
N LEU A 22 41.08 -2.63 -16.92
CA LEU A 22 41.81 -2.55 -15.66
C LEU A 22 41.83 -3.90 -14.94
N GLY A 23 40.73 -4.66 -14.97
CA GLY A 23 40.68 -5.99 -14.39
C GLY A 23 41.51 -7.02 -15.12
N GLU A 24 41.45 -7.04 -16.46
CA GLU A 24 42.15 -8.05 -17.29
C GLU A 24 43.60 -7.68 -17.61
N GLN A 25 43.94 -6.40 -17.60
CA GLN A 25 45.26 -5.88 -18.01
C GLN A 25 45.73 -6.44 -19.39
N HIS A 26 44.74 -6.79 -20.23
CA HIS A 26 44.95 -7.40 -21.53
C HIS A 26 43.79 -7.12 -22.47
N VAL A 27 44.05 -6.47 -23.61
CA VAL A 27 42.99 -6.01 -24.53
C VAL A 27 42.16 -7.18 -25.09
N THR A 28 42.79 -8.30 -25.45
CA THR A 28 42.06 -9.46 -26.00
C THR A 28 41.16 -10.11 -24.93
N ARG A 29 41.67 -10.32 -23.70
CA ARG A 29 40.85 -10.87 -22.61
C ARG A 29 39.69 -9.93 -22.21
N ALA A 30 39.93 -8.63 -22.19
CA ALA A 30 38.86 -7.65 -21.95
C ALA A 30 37.78 -7.71 -23.05
N ALA A 31 38.19 -7.89 -24.32
CA ALA A 31 37.27 -8.05 -25.44
C ALA A 31 36.43 -9.34 -25.29
N GLU A 32 37.04 -10.46 -24.95
CA GLU A 32 36.40 -11.77 -24.70
C GLU A 32 35.38 -11.64 -23.54
N ARG A 33 35.78 -11.03 -22.41
CA ARG A 33 34.91 -10.78 -21.23
C ARG A 33 33.69 -9.98 -21.58
N LEU A 34 33.83 -9.00 -22.50
CA LEU A 34 32.72 -8.11 -22.89
C LEU A 34 31.98 -8.59 -24.14
N HIS A 35 32.34 -9.73 -24.72
CA HIS A 35 31.80 -10.23 -25.99
C HIS A 35 31.93 -9.21 -27.14
N LEU A 36 33.06 -8.49 -27.18
CA LEU A 36 33.40 -7.51 -28.20
C LEU A 36 34.58 -8.00 -29.05
N SER A 37 34.77 -7.37 -30.21
CA SER A 37 35.98 -7.58 -30.99
C SER A 37 37.20 -6.87 -30.37
N GLN A 38 38.39 -7.44 -30.48
CA GLN A 38 39.62 -6.81 -30.00
C GLN A 38 39.87 -5.42 -30.64
N PRO A 39 39.62 -5.19 -31.97
CA PRO A 39 39.70 -3.84 -32.54
C PRO A 39 38.74 -2.83 -31.88
N ALA A 40 37.50 -3.24 -31.52
CA ALA A 40 36.54 -2.38 -30.86
C ALA A 40 37.05 -1.92 -29.48
N VAL A 41 37.59 -2.85 -28.67
CA VAL A 41 38.18 -2.52 -27.37
C VAL A 41 39.43 -1.66 -27.50
N SER A 42 40.28 -1.89 -28.51
CA SER A 42 41.44 -1.05 -28.81
C SER A 42 41.05 0.38 -29.19
N HIS A 43 40.01 0.54 -29.98
CA HIS A 43 39.43 1.85 -30.36
C HIS A 43 38.83 2.57 -29.12
N ALA A 44 38.13 1.82 -28.28
CA ALA A 44 37.57 2.36 -27.03
C ALA A 44 38.68 2.83 -26.07
N LEU A 45 39.78 2.08 -25.95
CA LEU A 45 40.95 2.46 -25.17
C LEU A 45 41.58 3.76 -25.70
N ALA A 46 41.68 3.94 -27.02
CA ALA A 46 42.18 5.19 -27.61
C ALA A 46 41.29 6.38 -27.23
N ARG A 47 39.97 6.23 -27.37
CA ARG A 47 39.00 7.28 -26.96
C ARG A 47 39.07 7.57 -25.45
N LEU A 48 39.26 6.57 -24.62
CA LEU A 48 39.42 6.75 -23.16
C LEU A 48 40.70 7.54 -22.84
N ARG A 49 41.80 7.27 -23.54
CA ARG A 49 43.04 8.03 -23.41
C ARG A 49 42.89 9.49 -23.73
N ASP A 50 42.18 9.80 -24.82
CA ASP A 50 41.90 11.15 -25.22
C ASP A 50 40.95 11.86 -24.19
N LEU A 51 39.94 11.13 -23.71
CA LEU A 51 38.97 11.66 -22.74
C LEU A 51 39.58 11.98 -21.38
N LEU A 52 40.46 11.10 -20.90
CA LEU A 52 41.04 11.18 -19.55
C LEU A 52 42.44 11.83 -19.52
N GLY A 53 43.04 12.07 -20.71
CA GLY A 53 44.36 12.67 -20.83
C GLY A 53 45.49 11.78 -20.26
N ASP A 54 45.28 10.48 -20.22
CA ASP A 54 46.20 9.50 -19.60
C ASP A 54 46.29 8.23 -20.44
N PRO A 55 47.49 7.59 -20.56
CA PRO A 55 47.67 6.34 -21.26
C PRO A 55 46.86 5.16 -20.69
N LEU A 56 46.43 5.22 -19.45
CA LEU A 56 45.66 4.23 -18.66
C LEU A 56 46.36 2.86 -18.51
N LEU A 57 46.82 2.29 -19.60
CA LEU A 57 47.58 1.07 -19.64
C LEU A 57 48.84 1.27 -20.46
N VAL A 58 49.98 0.95 -19.88
CA VAL A 58 51.32 1.03 -20.50
C VAL A 58 51.96 -0.35 -20.58
N ARG A 59 52.89 -0.56 -21.53
CA ARG A 59 53.63 -1.83 -21.64
C ARG A 59 54.68 -1.92 -20.52
N ALA A 60 54.66 -3.07 -19.81
CA ALA A 60 55.74 -3.43 -18.89
C ALA A 60 56.06 -4.91 -19.07
N GLY A 61 57.27 -5.18 -19.50
CA GLY A 61 57.66 -6.56 -19.88
C GLY A 61 56.80 -7.11 -21.01
N SER A 62 56.18 -8.29 -20.79
CA SER A 62 55.32 -8.97 -21.78
C SER A 62 53.84 -8.58 -21.67
N GLY A 63 53.44 -7.68 -20.76
CA GLY A 63 52.05 -7.36 -20.47
C GLY A 63 51.75 -5.86 -20.50
N LEU A 64 50.50 -5.54 -20.13
CA LEU A 64 50.06 -4.19 -19.86
C LEU A 64 49.91 -4.00 -18.34
N VAL A 65 50.26 -2.83 -17.84
CA VAL A 65 50.09 -2.44 -16.45
C VAL A 65 49.34 -1.10 -16.38
N PRO A 66 48.46 -0.90 -15.38
CA PRO A 66 47.76 0.35 -15.22
C PRO A 66 48.69 1.49 -14.77
N THR A 67 48.43 2.69 -15.25
CA THR A 67 49.06 3.93 -14.73
C THR A 67 48.60 4.26 -13.32
N ALA A 68 49.29 5.15 -12.63
CA ALA A 68 48.89 5.63 -11.32
C ALA A 68 47.43 6.22 -11.38
N ARG A 69 47.15 7.02 -12.44
CA ARG A 69 45.84 7.56 -12.68
C ARG A 69 44.77 6.50 -12.90
N ALA A 70 45.07 5.46 -13.62
CA ALA A 70 44.15 4.34 -13.84
C ALA A 70 43.85 3.58 -12.55
N LEU A 71 44.84 3.42 -11.66
CA LEU A 71 44.63 2.80 -10.33
C LEU A 71 43.75 3.67 -9.43
N GLU A 72 43.93 5.01 -9.44
CA GLU A 72 43.06 5.94 -8.72
C GLU A 72 41.60 5.87 -9.19
N LEU A 73 41.37 5.62 -10.47
CA LEU A 73 40.02 5.55 -11.07
C LEU A 73 39.34 4.19 -10.82
N ALA A 74 40.07 3.13 -10.55
CA ALA A 74 39.53 1.78 -10.47
C ALA A 74 38.42 1.60 -9.43
N ALA A 75 38.66 2.05 -8.19
CA ALA A 75 37.67 1.92 -7.12
C ALA A 75 36.40 2.80 -7.37
N PRO A 76 36.51 4.12 -7.65
CA PRO A 76 35.35 4.94 -7.97
C PRO A 76 34.56 4.46 -9.19
N LEU A 77 35.24 3.90 -10.19
CA LEU A 77 34.61 3.32 -11.38
C LEU A 77 33.75 2.10 -11.03
N ALA A 78 34.32 1.16 -10.28
CA ALA A 78 33.62 -0.04 -9.85
C ALA A 78 32.38 0.30 -9.00
N GLU A 79 32.49 1.25 -8.08
CA GLU A 79 31.36 1.73 -7.28
C GLU A 79 30.27 2.35 -8.15
N THR A 80 30.66 3.19 -9.12
CA THR A 80 29.70 3.83 -10.03
C THR A 80 28.95 2.78 -10.89
N LEU A 81 29.68 1.80 -11.45
CA LEU A 81 29.07 0.75 -12.25
C LEU A 81 28.15 -0.15 -11.41
N ALA A 82 28.51 -0.45 -10.17
CA ALA A 82 27.66 -1.18 -9.24
C ALA A 82 26.35 -0.40 -8.94
N GLN A 83 26.43 0.90 -8.76
CA GLN A 83 25.24 1.75 -8.59
C GLN A 83 24.34 1.75 -9.84
N VAL A 84 24.93 1.84 -11.04
CA VAL A 84 24.17 1.73 -12.29
C VAL A 84 23.51 0.36 -12.43
N GLN A 85 24.23 -0.73 -12.10
CA GLN A 85 23.65 -2.06 -12.09
C GLN A 85 22.49 -2.19 -11.10
N SER A 86 22.60 -1.58 -9.92
CA SER A 86 21.52 -1.54 -8.94
C SER A 86 20.26 -0.84 -9.45
N LEU A 87 20.41 0.22 -10.25
CA LEU A 87 19.27 0.91 -10.89
C LEU A 87 18.56 0.05 -11.94
N LEU A 88 19.32 -0.83 -12.62
CA LEU A 88 18.80 -1.70 -13.68
C LEU A 88 18.37 -3.07 -13.17
N ALA A 89 18.76 -3.44 -11.95
CA ALA A 89 18.39 -4.71 -11.35
C ALA A 89 16.85 -4.80 -11.21
N PRO A 90 16.26 -5.99 -11.39
CA PRO A 90 14.87 -6.22 -11.07
C PRO A 90 14.60 -5.76 -9.64
N ASN A 91 13.54 -4.96 -9.46
CA ASN A 91 13.17 -4.46 -8.13
C ASN A 91 12.69 -5.66 -7.29
N THR A 92 13.60 -6.37 -6.64
CA THR A 92 13.28 -7.48 -5.73
C THR A 92 12.94 -6.88 -4.37
N PHE A 93 11.67 -7.04 -3.95
CA PHE A 93 11.24 -6.63 -2.63
C PHE A 93 11.58 -7.70 -1.59
N ASP A 94 12.41 -7.34 -0.64
CA ASP A 94 12.69 -8.13 0.55
C ASP A 94 12.06 -7.44 1.77
N PRO A 95 11.02 -8.03 2.38
CA PRO A 95 10.35 -7.45 3.53
C PRO A 95 11.29 -7.16 4.70
N ALA A 96 12.25 -8.06 4.96
CA ALA A 96 13.11 -7.97 6.15
C ALA A 96 14.06 -6.76 6.12
N SER A 97 14.50 -6.38 4.93
CA SER A 97 15.43 -5.25 4.73
C SER A 97 14.75 -3.96 4.25
N ALA A 98 13.47 -4.04 3.86
CA ALA A 98 12.73 -2.89 3.33
C ALA A 98 12.58 -1.77 4.36
N ARG A 99 12.78 -0.52 3.89
CA ARG A 99 12.54 0.70 4.68
C ARG A 99 11.63 1.61 3.89
N ARG A 100 10.40 1.77 4.37
CA ARG A 100 9.38 2.57 3.67
C ARG A 100 8.23 2.92 4.59
N THR A 101 7.62 4.08 4.39
CA THR A 101 6.34 4.45 4.99
C THR A 101 5.22 4.27 3.97
N PHE A 102 4.16 3.53 4.34
CA PHE A 102 2.92 3.47 3.58
C PHE A 102 1.86 4.37 4.20
N ARG A 103 1.18 5.13 3.36
CA ARG A 103 0.04 5.97 3.75
C ARG A 103 -1.25 5.24 3.42
N LEU A 104 -1.96 4.84 4.46
CA LEU A 104 -3.21 4.12 4.34
C LEU A 104 -4.38 4.99 4.78
N ALA A 105 -5.52 4.87 4.11
CA ALA A 105 -6.76 5.50 4.54
C ALA A 105 -7.84 4.46 4.81
N MET A 106 -8.50 4.57 5.96
CA MET A 106 -9.60 3.70 6.35
C MET A 106 -10.42 4.35 7.48
N SER A 107 -11.64 3.86 7.70
CA SER A 107 -12.41 4.22 8.88
C SER A 107 -11.83 3.54 10.13
N ASP A 108 -12.26 3.97 11.33
CA ASP A 108 -11.90 3.30 12.59
C ASP A 108 -12.41 1.84 12.63
N TYR A 109 -13.55 1.56 11.98
CA TYR A 109 -14.01 0.18 11.76
C TYR A 109 -12.98 -0.65 10.97
N GLY A 110 -12.53 -0.16 9.82
CA GLY A 110 -11.50 -0.82 9.04
C GLY A 110 -10.18 -0.96 9.80
N ALA A 111 -9.81 0.07 10.56
CA ALA A 111 -8.60 0.07 11.38
C ALA A 111 -8.66 -1.00 12.47
N ALA A 112 -9.79 -1.12 13.18
CA ALA A 112 -9.97 -2.14 14.21
C ALA A 112 -9.84 -3.57 13.67
N LEU A 113 -10.35 -3.82 12.46
CA LEU A 113 -10.29 -5.15 11.85
C LEU A 113 -8.93 -5.50 11.24
N ILE A 114 -8.26 -4.51 10.64
CA ILE A 114 -7.06 -4.74 9.83
C ILE A 114 -5.77 -4.57 10.64
N LEU A 115 -5.67 -3.48 11.40
CA LEU A 115 -4.38 -3.07 11.96
C LEU A 115 -3.81 -4.04 13.01
N PRO A 116 -4.58 -4.65 13.92
CA PRO A 116 -4.00 -5.56 14.91
C PRO A 116 -3.24 -6.74 14.29
N GLY A 117 -3.81 -7.36 13.27
CA GLY A 117 -3.18 -8.45 12.53
C GLY A 117 -1.99 -7.98 11.68
N LEU A 118 -2.20 -6.89 10.94
CA LEU A 118 -1.18 -6.32 10.07
C LEU A 118 0.05 -5.84 10.85
N ILE A 119 -0.12 -5.15 11.97
CA ILE A 119 0.99 -4.65 12.78
C ILE A 119 1.83 -5.81 13.33
N ARG A 120 1.20 -6.89 13.83
CA ARG A 120 1.94 -8.08 14.26
C ARG A 120 2.80 -8.65 13.14
N THR A 121 2.23 -8.78 11.95
CA THR A 121 2.95 -9.28 10.77
C THR A 121 4.10 -8.36 10.36
N LEU A 122 3.87 -7.05 10.33
CA LEU A 122 4.90 -6.07 10.00
C LEU A 122 6.07 -6.11 10.97
N ARG A 123 5.80 -6.16 12.27
CA ARG A 123 6.89 -6.23 13.28
C ARG A 123 7.71 -7.51 13.18
N ALA A 124 7.10 -8.61 12.76
CA ALA A 124 7.79 -9.90 12.59
C ALA A 124 8.55 -10.02 11.26
N GLU A 125 7.94 -9.59 10.15
CA GLU A 125 8.45 -9.88 8.81
C GLU A 125 9.12 -8.67 8.12
N ALA A 126 8.69 -7.45 8.47
CA ALA A 126 9.12 -6.23 7.79
C ALA A 126 9.29 -5.06 8.79
N PRO A 127 10.20 -5.17 9.77
CA PRO A 127 10.31 -4.23 10.89
C PRO A 127 10.67 -2.80 10.48
N GLY A 128 11.24 -2.61 9.28
CA GLY A 128 11.57 -1.30 8.71
C GLY A 128 10.44 -0.63 7.93
N ILE A 129 9.27 -1.28 7.83
CA ILE A 129 8.09 -0.67 7.21
C ILE A 129 7.27 0.06 8.28
N ASP A 130 6.97 1.33 8.01
CA ASP A 130 6.12 2.19 8.81
C ASP A 130 4.76 2.39 8.14
N LEU A 131 3.73 2.63 8.95
CA LEU A 131 2.39 2.96 8.50
C LEU A 131 1.99 4.35 8.98
N GLN A 132 1.43 5.14 8.09
CA GLN A 132 0.71 6.37 8.40
C GLN A 132 -0.77 6.16 8.07
N ILE A 133 -1.62 6.16 9.09
CA ILE A 133 -3.04 5.87 8.94
C ILE A 133 -3.80 7.20 8.99
N SER A 134 -4.67 7.41 8.02
CA SER A 134 -5.59 8.54 7.99
C SER A 134 -7.04 8.07 7.95
N HIS A 135 -7.91 8.87 8.54
CA HIS A 135 -9.35 8.68 8.46
C HIS A 135 -9.90 9.57 7.34
N ALA A 136 -10.55 8.98 6.35
CA ALA A 136 -11.11 9.70 5.21
C ALA A 136 -12.49 9.17 4.83
N SER A 137 -13.34 10.03 4.24
CA SER A 137 -14.59 9.61 3.60
C SER A 137 -14.33 8.77 2.36
N ARG A 138 -15.36 8.13 1.81
CA ARG A 138 -15.24 7.34 0.55
C ARG A 138 -14.66 8.19 -0.59
N GLU A 139 -15.17 9.41 -0.75
CA GLU A 139 -14.70 10.38 -1.74
C GLU A 139 -13.25 10.80 -1.46
N GLY A 140 -12.92 11.09 -0.20
CA GLY A 140 -11.56 11.46 0.20
C GLY A 140 -10.55 10.33 0.00
N MET A 141 -10.96 9.06 0.18
CA MET A 141 -10.12 7.90 -0.14
C MET A 141 -9.84 7.81 -1.64
N VAL A 142 -10.88 7.96 -2.47
CA VAL A 142 -10.75 7.92 -3.93
C VAL A 142 -9.87 9.07 -4.43
N GLU A 143 -10.11 10.29 -3.98
CA GLU A 143 -9.31 11.47 -4.33
C GLU A 143 -7.85 11.31 -3.92
N GLY A 144 -7.60 10.90 -2.67
CA GLY A 144 -6.25 10.70 -2.16
C GLY A 144 -5.47 9.59 -2.91
N LEU A 145 -6.14 8.54 -3.38
CA LEU A 145 -5.53 7.52 -4.23
C LEU A 145 -5.18 8.07 -5.63
N LEU A 146 -6.07 8.86 -6.24
CA LEU A 146 -5.85 9.47 -7.55
C LEU A 146 -4.69 10.46 -7.51
N ASN A 147 -4.65 11.33 -6.51
CA ASN A 147 -3.60 12.33 -6.32
C ASN A 147 -2.27 11.71 -5.86
N GLY A 148 -2.30 10.53 -5.25
CA GLY A 148 -1.13 9.86 -4.71
C GLY A 148 -0.76 10.28 -3.29
N ASP A 149 -1.69 10.91 -2.57
CA ASP A 149 -1.57 11.23 -1.16
C ASP A 149 -1.74 9.98 -0.27
N ILE A 150 -2.46 8.98 -0.80
CA ILE A 150 -2.73 7.68 -0.20
C ILE A 150 -2.14 6.60 -1.08
N ASP A 151 -1.52 5.59 -0.48
CA ASP A 151 -0.93 4.45 -1.17
C ASP A 151 -1.94 3.29 -1.31
N LEU A 152 -2.78 3.11 -0.28
CA LEU A 152 -3.82 2.10 -0.22
C LEU A 152 -4.97 2.61 0.64
N ALA A 153 -6.20 2.38 0.19
CA ALA A 153 -7.41 2.62 0.96
C ALA A 153 -8.11 1.30 1.29
N ALA A 154 -8.71 1.21 2.49
CA ALA A 154 -9.54 0.07 2.86
C ALA A 154 -10.92 0.56 3.32
N GLY A 155 -11.97 0.12 2.63
CA GLY A 155 -13.32 0.62 2.87
C GLY A 155 -14.39 0.03 1.96
N VAL A 156 -15.59 0.59 2.05
CA VAL A 156 -16.71 0.31 1.14
C VAL A 156 -16.64 1.30 -0.02
N LEU A 157 -16.17 0.83 -1.16
CA LEU A 157 -15.90 1.64 -2.36
C LEU A 157 -16.64 1.00 -3.55
N PRO A 158 -17.97 1.18 -3.68
CA PRO A 158 -18.79 0.48 -4.66
C PRO A 158 -18.48 0.89 -6.10
N GLU A 159 -18.09 2.15 -6.30
CA GLU A 159 -17.80 2.70 -7.62
C GLU A 159 -16.39 3.30 -7.61
N LEU A 160 -15.50 2.67 -8.36
CA LEU A 160 -14.12 3.12 -8.49
C LEU A 160 -13.83 3.63 -9.90
N PRO A 161 -13.17 4.79 -10.02
CA PRO A 161 -12.62 5.26 -11.30
C PRO A 161 -11.72 4.21 -11.96
N GLY A 162 -11.69 4.20 -13.30
CA GLY A 162 -10.92 3.21 -14.06
C GLY A 162 -9.41 3.22 -13.80
N GLU A 163 -8.87 4.25 -13.18
CA GLU A 163 -7.49 4.39 -12.74
C GLU A 163 -7.17 3.59 -11.47
N LEU A 164 -8.18 3.25 -10.70
CA LEU A 164 -8.03 2.50 -9.47
C LEU A 164 -8.23 0.99 -9.71
N ARG A 165 -7.68 0.20 -8.81
CA ARG A 165 -7.87 -1.24 -8.69
C ARG A 165 -8.30 -1.55 -7.27
N SER A 166 -9.08 -2.63 -7.12
CA SER A 166 -9.46 -3.12 -5.80
C SER A 166 -9.41 -4.64 -5.74
N THR A 167 -9.27 -5.14 -4.53
CA THR A 167 -9.44 -6.55 -4.17
C THR A 167 -10.48 -6.65 -3.06
N PRO A 168 -11.47 -7.53 -3.17
CA PRO A 168 -12.40 -7.82 -2.08
C PRO A 168 -11.63 -8.39 -0.88
N LEU A 169 -11.93 -7.88 0.32
CA LEU A 169 -11.37 -8.38 1.56
C LEU A 169 -12.36 -9.31 2.27
N PHE A 170 -13.62 -8.89 2.38
CA PHE A 170 -14.71 -9.70 2.94
C PHE A 170 -16.07 -9.11 2.58
N GLU A 171 -17.08 -9.96 2.66
CA GLU A 171 -18.49 -9.54 2.69
C GLU A 171 -18.94 -9.26 4.12
N GLU A 172 -19.79 -8.25 4.28
CA GLU A 172 -20.30 -7.82 5.55
C GLU A 172 -21.81 -7.64 5.51
N ARG A 173 -22.47 -7.88 6.64
CA ARG A 173 -23.91 -7.73 6.81
C ARG A 173 -24.22 -6.79 7.96
N TYR A 174 -25.41 -6.20 7.92
CA TYR A 174 -25.91 -5.37 8.99
C TYR A 174 -26.61 -6.19 10.08
N VAL A 175 -26.44 -5.74 11.32
CA VAL A 175 -27.15 -6.23 12.51
C VAL A 175 -27.63 -5.03 13.32
N CYS A 176 -28.63 -5.25 14.18
CA CYS A 176 -29.09 -4.26 15.15
C CYS A 176 -28.57 -4.64 16.53
N LEU A 177 -27.96 -3.67 17.21
CA LEU A 177 -27.62 -3.74 18.62
C LEU A 177 -28.58 -2.87 19.42
N LEU A 178 -29.14 -3.43 20.50
CA LEU A 178 -30.07 -2.73 21.40
C LEU A 178 -29.94 -3.27 22.82
N ASP A 179 -30.44 -2.52 23.80
CA ASP A 179 -30.58 -3.02 25.15
C ASP A 179 -31.60 -4.17 25.19
N ARG A 180 -31.27 -5.25 25.88
CA ARG A 180 -32.08 -6.47 25.95
C ARG A 180 -33.50 -6.22 26.49
N GLN A 181 -33.66 -5.29 27.43
CA GLN A 181 -34.95 -4.90 27.97
C GLN A 181 -35.82 -4.20 26.92
N GLY A 182 -35.20 -3.71 25.90
CA GLY A 182 -35.85 -3.05 24.79
C GLY A 182 -36.40 -3.98 23.72
N LEU A 183 -36.13 -5.28 23.76
CA LEU A 183 -36.65 -6.24 22.79
C LEU A 183 -38.12 -6.58 23.14
N PRO A 184 -39.01 -6.68 22.14
CA PRO A 184 -40.37 -7.14 22.35
C PRO A 184 -40.43 -8.52 23.03
N ALA A 185 -41.51 -8.81 23.77
CA ALA A 185 -41.66 -10.06 24.51
C ALA A 185 -41.54 -11.33 23.65
N GLY A 186 -41.72 -11.23 22.33
CA GLY A 186 -41.54 -12.33 21.36
C GLY A 186 -40.11 -12.56 20.95
N GLY A 187 -39.13 -11.77 21.42
CA GLY A 187 -37.72 -11.94 21.12
C GLY A 187 -37.30 -11.50 19.70
N VAL A 188 -38.19 -10.88 18.93
CA VAL A 188 -37.97 -10.44 17.55
C VAL A 188 -38.16 -8.92 17.47
N LEU A 189 -37.20 -8.26 16.87
CA LEU A 189 -37.29 -6.83 16.54
C LEU A 189 -38.15 -6.67 15.29
N ASP A 190 -39.37 -6.21 15.43
CA ASP A 190 -40.26 -5.90 14.29
C ASP A 190 -40.05 -4.48 13.76
N LEU A 191 -40.54 -4.19 12.55
CA LEU A 191 -40.40 -2.88 11.91
C LEU A 191 -41.08 -1.75 12.70
N PRO A 192 -42.28 -1.90 13.25
CA PRO A 192 -42.89 -0.86 14.09
C PRO A 192 -42.04 -0.50 15.32
N THR A 193 -41.51 -1.52 16.02
CA THR A 193 -40.61 -1.30 17.17
C THR A 193 -39.33 -0.61 16.76
N TYR A 194 -38.73 -1.02 15.65
CA TYR A 194 -37.54 -0.39 15.09
C TYR A 194 -37.75 1.09 14.78
N LEU A 195 -38.87 1.43 14.13
CA LEU A 195 -39.18 2.81 13.71
C LEU A 195 -39.62 3.70 14.87
N SER A 196 -40.20 3.13 15.93
CA SER A 196 -40.66 3.91 17.10
C SER A 196 -39.52 4.40 17.99
N ARG A 197 -38.30 3.81 17.84
CA ARG A 197 -37.14 4.12 18.67
C ARG A 197 -36.18 5.11 18.01
N PRO A 198 -35.39 5.83 18.82
CA PRO A 198 -34.33 6.65 18.29
C PRO A 198 -33.09 5.78 17.90
N HIS A 199 -32.37 6.26 16.89
CA HIS A 199 -31.23 5.54 16.31
C HIS A 199 -29.91 6.28 16.48
N VAL A 200 -28.83 5.50 16.57
CA VAL A 200 -27.47 5.98 16.37
C VAL A 200 -27.10 5.78 14.90
N LEU A 201 -26.67 6.84 14.25
CA LEU A 201 -26.17 6.85 12.87
C LEU A 201 -24.65 6.97 12.87
N LEU A 202 -24.00 6.03 12.21
CA LEU A 202 -22.56 6.07 11.98
C LEU A 202 -22.28 6.71 10.62
N GLU A 203 -21.78 7.95 10.63
CA GLU A 203 -21.47 8.65 9.40
C GLU A 203 -20.24 9.55 9.53
N MET A 204 -19.50 9.69 8.44
CA MET A 204 -18.54 10.77 8.24
C MET A 204 -19.16 11.82 7.33
N ARG A 205 -19.40 13.05 7.85
CA ARG A 205 -19.86 14.25 7.14
C ARG A 205 -20.60 13.97 5.81
N GLY A 206 -21.87 13.57 5.90
CA GLY A 206 -22.74 13.44 4.72
C GLY A 206 -22.64 12.11 3.96
N SER A 207 -21.81 11.18 4.39
CA SER A 207 -21.69 9.86 3.79
C SER A 207 -22.37 8.74 4.60
N GLY A 208 -23.53 9.01 5.21
CA GLY A 208 -24.28 8.06 6.05
C GLY A 208 -24.28 6.61 5.58
N THR A 209 -25.08 5.75 6.18
CA THR A 209 -25.24 4.36 5.67
C THR A 209 -26.30 4.37 4.56
N PRO A 210 -25.90 4.70 3.31
CA PRO A 210 -26.89 4.89 2.23
C PRO A 210 -27.72 3.64 1.97
N GLU A 211 -27.21 2.47 2.31
CA GLU A 211 -27.88 1.19 2.16
C GLU A 211 -29.13 1.12 3.06
N ILE A 212 -28.99 1.49 4.34
CA ILE A 212 -30.11 1.49 5.32
C ILE A 212 -31.17 2.52 4.91
N GLU A 213 -30.75 3.74 4.64
CA GLU A 213 -31.66 4.84 4.27
C GLU A 213 -32.35 4.57 2.93
N ARG A 214 -31.66 3.94 1.98
CA ARG A 214 -32.24 3.53 0.70
C ARG A 214 -33.34 2.51 0.90
N THR A 215 -33.10 1.50 1.72
CA THR A 215 -34.12 0.46 2.03
C THR A 215 -35.33 1.06 2.74
N LEU A 216 -35.11 1.88 3.77
CA LEU A 216 -36.22 2.55 4.46
C LEU A 216 -37.03 3.46 3.52
N THR A 217 -36.35 4.19 2.64
CA THR A 217 -37.04 5.04 1.63
C THR A 217 -37.88 4.20 0.67
N ALA A 218 -37.39 3.03 0.23
CA ALA A 218 -38.15 2.10 -0.62
C ALA A 218 -39.38 1.56 0.10
N LEU A 219 -39.33 1.37 1.41
CA LEU A 219 -40.45 1.02 2.28
C LEU A 219 -41.40 2.21 2.58
N ARG A 220 -41.06 3.44 2.15
CA ARG A 220 -41.73 4.71 2.47
C ARG A 220 -41.67 5.03 3.98
N GLU A 221 -40.64 4.56 4.66
CA GLU A 221 -40.43 4.70 6.07
C GLU A 221 -39.24 5.61 6.35
N ARG A 222 -39.13 6.12 7.57
CA ARG A 222 -38.02 6.91 8.08
C ARG A 222 -37.77 6.59 9.54
N ARG A 223 -36.52 6.49 9.93
CA ARG A 223 -36.12 6.37 11.34
C ARG A 223 -35.74 7.73 11.91
N ARG A 224 -35.93 7.88 13.22
CA ARG A 224 -35.46 9.05 13.97
C ARG A 224 -34.00 8.86 14.35
N VAL A 225 -33.10 9.63 13.80
CA VAL A 225 -31.68 9.66 14.22
C VAL A 225 -31.57 10.62 15.42
N ALA A 226 -31.17 10.09 16.56
CA ALA A 226 -30.94 10.87 17.77
C ALA A 226 -29.48 11.27 17.96
N ILE A 227 -28.56 10.43 17.48
CA ILE A 227 -27.10 10.64 17.57
C ILE A 227 -26.51 10.31 16.21
N SER A 228 -25.65 11.20 15.70
CA SER A 228 -24.81 10.95 14.52
C SER A 228 -23.36 11.17 14.90
N LEU A 229 -22.47 10.20 14.60
CA LEU A 229 -21.06 10.28 14.92
C LEU A 229 -20.21 9.43 13.95
N PRO A 230 -18.92 9.80 13.75
CA PRO A 230 -18.04 9.07 12.83
C PRO A 230 -17.30 7.89 13.47
N HIS A 231 -17.53 7.57 14.74
CA HIS A 231 -16.74 6.63 15.53
C HIS A 231 -17.49 5.32 15.78
N TRP A 232 -17.13 4.28 15.04
CA TRP A 232 -17.75 2.95 15.13
C TRP A 232 -17.44 2.25 16.45
N SER A 233 -16.23 2.39 16.95
CA SER A 233 -15.76 1.73 18.17
C SER A 233 -16.41 2.24 19.45
N VAL A 234 -16.94 3.45 19.44
CA VAL A 234 -17.57 4.08 20.61
C VAL A 234 -19.09 3.87 20.63
N ALA A 235 -19.71 3.77 19.46
CA ALA A 235 -21.18 3.71 19.34
C ALA A 235 -21.87 2.60 20.14
N PRO A 236 -21.34 1.37 20.23
CA PRO A 236 -21.96 0.32 21.05
C PRO A 236 -22.10 0.68 22.54
N ARG A 237 -21.22 1.53 23.07
CA ARG A 237 -21.21 1.95 24.47
C ARG A 237 -22.37 2.87 24.87
N PHE A 238 -23.11 3.41 23.88
CA PHE A 238 -24.26 4.28 24.14
C PHE A 238 -25.58 3.52 24.23
N ILE A 239 -25.57 2.23 23.94
CA ILE A 239 -26.78 1.43 23.78
C ILE A 239 -27.28 0.89 25.11
N SER A 240 -26.38 0.40 25.96
CA SER A 240 -26.69 -0.16 27.27
C SER A 240 -27.46 0.86 28.13
N GLY A 241 -28.58 0.45 28.71
CA GLY A 241 -29.43 1.29 29.56
C GLY A 241 -30.19 2.39 28.82
N THR A 242 -30.29 2.33 27.48
CA THR A 242 -31.03 3.32 26.67
C THR A 242 -32.09 2.70 25.76
N ASP A 243 -32.92 3.52 25.16
CA ASP A 243 -33.89 3.12 24.15
C ASP A 243 -33.31 3.15 22.71
N LEU A 244 -32.02 3.40 22.56
CA LEU A 244 -31.33 3.55 21.27
C LEU A 244 -31.21 2.23 20.51
N ILE A 245 -31.29 2.30 19.19
CA ILE A 245 -30.92 1.19 18.30
C ILE A 245 -29.71 1.63 17.47
N LEU A 246 -28.69 0.76 17.42
CA LEU A 246 -27.54 0.90 16.53
C LEU A 246 -27.62 -0.18 15.45
N THR A 247 -27.87 0.23 14.18
CA THR A 247 -27.75 -0.67 13.04
C THR A 247 -26.35 -0.52 12.46
N VAL A 248 -25.58 -1.61 12.49
CA VAL A 248 -24.12 -1.57 12.25
C VAL A 248 -23.63 -2.84 11.56
N ALA A 249 -22.45 -2.80 10.95
CA ALA A 249 -21.74 -3.96 10.44
C ALA A 249 -21.51 -5.02 11.55
N SER A 250 -21.76 -6.29 11.26
CA SER A 250 -21.76 -7.35 12.30
C SER A 250 -20.42 -7.47 13.02
N ARG A 251 -19.31 -7.35 12.28
CA ARG A 251 -17.96 -7.45 12.85
C ARG A 251 -17.55 -6.26 13.73
N ALA A 252 -18.27 -5.15 13.64
CA ALA A 252 -18.05 -4.01 14.55
C ALA A 252 -18.41 -4.34 16.00
N LEU A 253 -19.13 -5.43 16.22
CA LEU A 253 -19.57 -5.89 17.54
C LEU A 253 -18.74 -7.05 18.11
N ASN A 254 -17.69 -7.50 17.43
CA ASN A 254 -16.88 -8.66 17.85
C ASN A 254 -16.24 -8.50 19.25
N GLU A 255 -15.98 -7.28 19.67
CA GLU A 255 -15.38 -6.96 20.98
C GLU A 255 -16.40 -6.39 21.99
N VAL A 256 -17.70 -6.45 21.65
CA VAL A 256 -18.76 -6.01 22.55
C VAL A 256 -19.11 -7.14 23.49
N ASP A 257 -18.66 -7.02 24.74
CA ASP A 257 -18.91 -7.96 25.82
C ASP A 257 -19.74 -7.27 26.91
N ASP A 258 -21.05 -7.14 26.67
CA ASP A 258 -22.02 -6.54 27.61
C ASP A 258 -23.31 -7.38 27.58
N GLU A 259 -23.56 -8.09 28.66
CA GLU A 259 -24.72 -9.00 28.81
C GLU A 259 -26.08 -8.27 28.75
N SER A 260 -26.10 -6.96 29.01
CA SER A 260 -27.32 -6.14 28.89
C SER A 260 -27.71 -5.92 27.44
N LEU A 261 -26.78 -6.09 26.49
CA LEU A 261 -27.00 -5.90 25.07
C LEU A 261 -27.43 -7.17 24.37
N ILE A 262 -28.13 -7.00 23.26
CA ILE A 262 -28.51 -8.08 22.35
C ILE A 262 -28.30 -7.67 20.90
N VAL A 263 -27.78 -8.61 20.13
CA VAL A 263 -27.64 -8.47 18.67
C VAL A 263 -28.73 -9.25 17.98
N VAL A 264 -29.50 -8.59 17.15
CA VAL A 264 -30.60 -9.18 16.37
C VAL A 264 -30.53 -8.77 14.91
N PRO A 265 -31.14 -9.53 13.98
CA PRO A 265 -31.23 -9.10 12.59
C PRO A 265 -32.10 -7.83 12.45
N PRO A 266 -31.83 -6.98 11.47
CA PRO A 266 -32.75 -5.88 11.11
C PRO A 266 -34.12 -6.44 10.71
N PRO A 267 -35.23 -5.70 10.98
CA PRO A 267 -36.59 -6.15 10.62
C PRO A 267 -36.94 -5.95 9.13
N PHE A 268 -35.93 -5.70 8.30
CA PHE A 268 -36.03 -5.58 6.85
C PHE A 268 -34.70 -6.03 6.23
N GLU A 269 -34.75 -6.43 4.97
CA GLU A 269 -33.56 -6.86 4.25
C GLU A 269 -32.68 -5.67 3.86
N ILE A 270 -31.42 -5.70 4.24
CA ILE A 270 -30.40 -4.72 3.86
C ILE A 270 -29.36 -5.46 3.04
N GLU A 271 -29.06 -4.97 1.84
CA GLU A 271 -28.04 -5.57 1.00
C GLU A 271 -26.68 -5.63 1.73
N PRO A 272 -26.03 -6.78 1.73
CA PRO A 272 -24.66 -6.88 2.24
C PRO A 272 -23.73 -5.99 1.43
N PHE A 273 -22.60 -5.62 2.01
CA PHE A 273 -21.60 -4.81 1.33
C PHE A 273 -20.25 -5.49 1.33
N THR A 274 -19.47 -5.22 0.28
CA THR A 274 -18.11 -5.71 0.17
C THR A 274 -17.14 -4.66 0.71
N PHE A 275 -16.33 -5.04 1.67
CA PHE A 275 -15.19 -4.26 2.13
C PHE A 275 -14.00 -4.60 1.24
N VAL A 276 -13.35 -3.59 0.67
CA VAL A 276 -12.27 -3.77 -0.31
C VAL A 276 -11.00 -3.07 0.14
N SER A 277 -9.85 -3.55 -0.32
CA SER A 277 -8.63 -2.75 -0.42
C SER A 277 -8.54 -2.16 -1.83
N ALA A 278 -8.12 -0.90 -1.96
CA ALA A 278 -8.02 -0.22 -3.24
C ALA A 278 -6.71 0.56 -3.36
N TRP A 279 -6.18 0.65 -4.59
CA TRP A 279 -4.94 1.37 -4.91
C TRP A 279 -4.95 1.87 -6.35
N HIS A 280 -4.06 2.83 -6.66
CA HIS A 280 -3.93 3.34 -8.03
C HIS A 280 -3.20 2.33 -8.93
N LYS A 281 -3.71 2.06 -10.16
CA LYS A 281 -3.13 1.11 -11.13
C LYS A 281 -1.68 1.37 -11.48
N ARG A 282 -1.20 2.64 -11.42
CA ARG A 282 0.22 3.00 -11.63
C ARG A 282 1.16 2.32 -10.64
N ARG A 283 0.66 1.84 -9.51
CA ARG A 283 1.39 1.12 -8.47
C ARG A 283 1.26 -0.39 -8.57
N GLY A 284 0.63 -0.91 -9.62
CA GLY A 284 0.46 -2.36 -9.82
C GLY A 284 1.77 -3.15 -9.87
N GLY A 285 2.88 -2.52 -10.31
CA GLY A 285 4.22 -3.09 -10.29
C GLY A 285 4.97 -2.92 -8.96
N ASP A 286 4.41 -2.23 -7.98
CA ASP A 286 5.03 -2.01 -6.67
C ASP A 286 4.96 -3.28 -5.81
N GLN A 287 6.04 -4.03 -5.76
CA GLN A 287 6.11 -5.31 -5.07
C GLN A 287 5.88 -5.18 -3.56
N ALA A 288 6.31 -4.07 -2.95
CA ALA A 288 6.10 -3.80 -1.53
C ALA A 288 4.62 -3.55 -1.23
N LEU A 289 3.91 -2.78 -2.08
CA LEU A 289 2.47 -2.55 -1.94
C LEU A 289 1.68 -3.86 -2.16
N ASN A 290 2.08 -4.65 -3.15
CA ASN A 290 1.45 -5.95 -3.42
C ASN A 290 1.65 -6.93 -2.25
N TRP A 291 2.83 -6.91 -1.62
CA TRP A 291 3.08 -7.69 -0.41
C TRP A 291 2.21 -7.23 0.75
N LEU A 292 2.15 -5.91 1.01
CA LEU A 292 1.32 -5.34 2.07
C LEU A 292 -0.15 -5.72 1.89
N ASN A 293 -0.67 -5.60 0.67
CA ASN A 293 -2.06 -5.94 0.36
C ASN A 293 -2.37 -7.42 0.65
N ARG A 294 -1.49 -8.34 0.23
CA ARG A 294 -1.63 -9.77 0.56
C ARG A 294 -1.61 -10.03 2.07
N ARG A 295 -0.82 -9.28 2.86
CA ARG A 295 -0.80 -9.42 4.32
C ARG A 295 -2.10 -8.93 4.97
N ILE A 296 -2.70 -7.88 4.42
CA ILE A 296 -4.04 -7.41 4.84
C ILE A 296 -5.09 -8.50 4.57
N GLU A 297 -5.13 -9.05 3.36
CA GLU A 297 -6.06 -10.13 2.99
C GLU A 297 -5.94 -11.35 3.93
N GLN A 298 -4.71 -11.82 4.16
CA GLN A 298 -4.43 -12.97 5.03
C GLN A 298 -4.75 -12.72 6.50
N GLY A 299 -4.58 -11.50 6.98
CA GLY A 299 -4.86 -11.11 8.36
C GLY A 299 -6.36 -11.16 8.70
N ILE A 300 -7.21 -10.82 7.75
CA ILE A 300 -8.67 -10.81 7.91
C ILE A 300 -9.26 -12.23 7.91
N VAL A 301 -8.70 -13.15 7.12
CA VAL A 301 -9.19 -14.54 7.03
C VAL A 301 -8.92 -15.34 8.33
N ARG A 302 -7.96 -14.89 9.15
CA ARG A 302 -7.54 -15.59 10.37
C ARG A 302 -8.12 -15.00 11.66
N GLY A 303 -8.83 -13.91 11.61
CA GLY A 303 -9.52 -13.26 12.73
C GLY A 303 -11.02 -13.43 12.63
#